data_17e0fc02a4ac8653b82c85d00ec1905f
#
_entry.id   17e0fc02a4ac8653b82c85d00ec1905f
#
_cell.length_a   1.000
_cell.length_b   1.000
_cell.length_c   1.000
_cell.angle_alpha   90.00
_cell.angle_beta   90.00
_cell.angle_gamma   90.00
#
_symmetry.space_group_name_H-M   'P 1'
#
loop_
_entity.id
_entity.type
_entity.pdbx_description
1 polymer ?
#
loop_
_entity_poly.entity_id
_entity_poly.type
_entity_poly.pdbx_seq_one_letter_code
_entity_poly.pdbx_strand_id
1 'polypeptide(L)'
;VFMGPTFYQRLKHMVRDKMHARPRGRVVGLTRQPNHGRAHGGGLRWGEMERDCGIAHGVPNILRERMMLSSDAYEAPVCACGVIGCSCGASKTVTVPYPTKLLCQELMSMGVQVKIQTRV
;
A
#
# COMPACT_ATOMS: atom_id res chain seq x y z
N VAL A 1 -37.98 26.26 -30.47
CA VAL A 1 -37.01 25.15 -30.30
C VAL A 1 -35.94 25.31 -31.37
N PHE A 2 -34.67 25.34 -30.94
CA PHE A 2 -33.54 25.40 -31.86
C PHE A 2 -33.25 23.98 -32.39
N MET A 3 -33.17 23.82 -33.70
CA MET A 3 -32.80 22.57 -34.34
C MET A 3 -31.73 22.85 -35.41
N GLY A 4 -30.74 21.97 -35.48
CA GLY A 4 -29.67 22.08 -36.45
C GLY A 4 -28.92 20.75 -36.61
N PRO A 5 -28.05 20.63 -37.63
CA PRO A 5 -27.23 19.45 -37.82
C PRO A 5 -26.25 19.27 -36.64
N THR A 6 -26.08 18.03 -36.19
CA THR A 6 -25.16 17.67 -35.11
C THR A 6 -24.06 16.77 -35.67
N PHE A 7 -22.83 17.03 -35.30
CA PHE A 7 -21.68 16.22 -35.70
C PHE A 7 -21.38 15.17 -34.64
N TYR A 8 -21.34 13.90 -35.03
CA TYR A 8 -20.94 12.79 -34.20
C TYR A 8 -19.70 12.12 -34.77
N GLN A 9 -18.75 11.80 -33.90
CA GLN A 9 -17.54 11.14 -34.32
C GLN A 9 -17.24 9.96 -33.35
N ARG A 10 -16.89 8.80 -33.92
CA ARG A 10 -16.39 7.69 -33.13
C ARG A 10 -14.97 8.00 -32.66
N LEU A 11 -14.73 7.93 -31.35
CA LEU A 11 -13.40 8.11 -30.75
C LEU A 11 -12.67 6.77 -30.64
N LYS A 12 -11.33 6.84 -30.56
CA LYS A 12 -10.45 5.69 -30.46
C LYS A 12 -10.47 4.99 -29.09
N HIS A 13 -11.21 5.51 -28.11
CA HIS A 13 -11.26 4.98 -26.77
C HIS A 13 -12.07 3.69 -26.70
N MET A 14 -11.39 2.55 -26.83
CA MET A 14 -11.98 1.23 -26.77
C MET A 14 -11.67 0.54 -25.44
N VAL A 15 -12.55 -0.35 -25.00
CA VAL A 15 -12.39 -1.08 -23.73
C VAL A 15 -11.11 -1.92 -23.68
N ARG A 16 -10.70 -2.49 -24.81
CA ARG A 16 -9.46 -3.27 -24.92
C ARG A 16 -8.24 -2.50 -24.42
N ASP A 17 -8.15 -1.21 -24.72
CA ASP A 17 -7.03 -0.36 -24.35
C ASP A 17 -7.10 0.11 -22.88
N LYS A 18 -8.23 -0.09 -22.22
CA LYS A 18 -8.49 0.36 -20.84
C LYS A 18 -8.55 -0.79 -19.84
N MET A 19 -8.71 -2.02 -20.29
CA MET A 19 -8.71 -3.19 -19.40
C MET A 19 -7.37 -3.31 -18.69
N HIS A 20 -7.43 -3.55 -17.37
CA HIS A 20 -6.26 -3.75 -16.54
C HIS A 20 -6.54 -4.77 -15.45
N ALA A 21 -5.58 -5.67 -15.24
CA ALA A 21 -5.58 -6.63 -14.15
C ALA A 21 -4.14 -6.82 -13.64
N ARG A 22 -4.00 -6.95 -12.34
CA ARG A 22 -2.71 -7.21 -11.71
C ARG A 22 -2.87 -8.25 -10.60
N PRO A 23 -2.44 -9.50 -10.77
CA PRO A 23 -2.36 -10.45 -9.66
C PRO A 23 -1.11 -10.19 -8.79
N ARG A 24 0.06 -10.07 -9.39
CA ARG A 24 1.35 -9.71 -8.79
C ARG A 24 2.21 -9.02 -9.83
N GLY A 25 3.18 -8.20 -9.41
CA GLY A 25 4.05 -7.50 -10.35
C GLY A 25 5.16 -6.70 -9.66
N ARG A 26 5.77 -5.80 -10.41
CA ARG A 26 6.86 -4.96 -9.95
C ARG A 26 6.43 -4.04 -8.81
N VAL A 27 7.33 -3.80 -7.88
CA VAL A 27 7.12 -2.92 -6.72
C VAL A 27 8.15 -1.79 -6.75
N VAL A 28 7.80 -0.68 -6.10
CA VAL A 28 8.72 0.45 -5.90
C VAL A 28 9.82 0.03 -4.94
N GLY A 29 11.08 0.30 -5.27
CA GLY A 29 12.22 -0.14 -4.48
C GLY A 29 12.26 0.42 -3.06
N LEU A 30 11.90 1.70 -2.87
CA LEU A 30 11.96 2.36 -1.58
C LEU A 30 10.85 1.92 -0.61
N THR A 31 9.60 1.91 -1.08
CA THR A 31 8.43 1.64 -0.24
C THR A 31 7.93 0.21 -0.33
N ARG A 32 8.38 -0.55 -1.31
CA ARG A 32 7.90 -1.90 -1.67
C ARG A 32 6.39 -1.97 -1.93
N GLN A 33 5.79 -0.84 -2.24
CA GLN A 33 4.41 -0.78 -2.70
C GLN A 33 4.29 -1.12 -4.18
N PRO A 34 3.14 -1.63 -4.65
CA PRO A 34 2.90 -1.85 -6.08
C PRO A 34 3.14 -0.57 -6.90
N ASN A 35 3.72 -0.71 -8.08
CA ASN A 35 3.88 0.41 -9.01
C ASN A 35 2.52 1.00 -9.40
N HIS A 36 2.54 2.24 -9.86
CA HIS A 36 1.38 2.91 -10.43
C HIS A 36 1.32 2.76 -11.94
N GLY A 37 0.13 2.83 -12.48
CA GLY A 37 -0.11 2.92 -13.92
C GLY A 37 -0.21 1.56 -14.61
N ARG A 38 -1.17 1.48 -15.52
CA ARG A 38 -1.46 0.29 -16.34
C ARG A 38 -0.26 -0.11 -17.20
N ALA A 39 0.43 0.86 -17.80
CA ALA A 39 1.59 0.62 -18.66
C ALA A 39 2.76 -0.09 -17.95
N HIS A 40 2.88 0.09 -16.65
CA HIS A 40 3.91 -0.53 -15.82
C HIS A 40 3.43 -1.78 -15.07
N GLY A 41 2.26 -2.30 -15.43
CA GLY A 41 1.64 -3.41 -14.70
C GLY A 41 1.36 -3.07 -13.24
N GLY A 42 0.99 -1.83 -12.97
CA GLY A 42 0.76 -1.33 -11.62
C GLY A 42 -0.56 -1.78 -11.02
N GLY A 43 -0.71 -1.57 -9.71
CA GLY A 43 -1.93 -1.84 -8.97
C GLY A 43 -2.93 -0.69 -9.04
N LEU A 44 -4.11 -0.94 -8.50
CA LEU A 44 -5.12 0.09 -8.27
C LEU A 44 -4.88 0.73 -6.89
N ARG A 45 -5.10 2.04 -6.82
CA ARG A 45 -4.93 2.78 -5.58
C ARG A 45 -6.10 2.53 -4.64
N TRP A 46 -5.81 2.11 -3.42
CA TRP A 46 -6.71 2.19 -2.28
C TRP A 46 -6.47 3.53 -1.58
N GLY A 47 -7.29 4.51 -1.89
CA GLY A 47 -7.10 5.87 -1.39
C GLY A 47 -7.62 6.08 0.03
N GLU A 48 -7.45 7.29 0.53
CA GLU A 48 -7.91 7.68 1.85
C GLU A 48 -9.44 7.63 1.98
N MET A 49 -10.17 8.01 0.93
CA MET A 49 -11.64 7.94 0.91
C MET A 49 -12.15 6.50 0.98
N GLU A 50 -11.50 5.57 0.29
CA GLU A 50 -11.81 4.14 0.35
C GLU A 50 -11.54 3.57 1.75
N ARG A 51 -10.44 3.99 2.39
CA ARG A 51 -10.15 3.66 3.79
C ARG A 51 -11.26 4.15 4.72
N ASP A 52 -11.70 5.38 4.57
CA ASP A 52 -12.74 5.99 5.39
C ASP A 52 -14.07 5.25 5.24
N CYS A 53 -14.42 4.86 4.02
CA CYS A 53 -15.57 4.03 3.74
C CYS A 53 -15.46 2.65 4.43
N GLY A 54 -14.30 2.02 4.36
CA GLY A 54 -14.04 0.74 5.03
C GLY A 54 -14.15 0.83 6.56
N ILE A 55 -13.67 1.92 7.14
CA ILE A 55 -13.80 2.18 8.60
C ILE A 55 -15.25 2.38 8.98
N ALA A 56 -15.99 3.20 8.23
CA ALA A 56 -17.41 3.46 8.47
C ALA A 56 -18.27 2.18 8.37
N HIS A 57 -17.90 1.29 7.47
CA HIS A 57 -18.61 0.00 7.30
C HIS A 57 -18.21 -1.05 8.36
N GLY A 58 -17.14 -0.84 9.10
CA GLY A 58 -16.68 -1.75 10.15
C GLY A 58 -16.10 -3.07 9.65
N VAL A 59 -15.28 -3.03 8.59
CA VAL A 59 -14.67 -4.23 7.96
C VAL A 59 -13.15 -4.28 8.14
N PRO A 60 -12.64 -4.53 9.36
CA PRO A 60 -11.20 -4.47 9.66
C PRO A 60 -10.38 -5.49 8.88
N ASN A 61 -10.92 -6.67 8.59
CA ASN A 61 -10.21 -7.71 7.85
C ASN A 61 -9.94 -7.31 6.39
N ILE A 62 -10.90 -6.64 5.74
CA ILE A 62 -10.74 -6.12 4.38
C ILE A 62 -9.70 -5.00 4.38
N LEU A 63 -9.74 -4.10 5.35
CA LEU A 63 -8.76 -3.04 5.49
C LEU A 63 -7.35 -3.61 5.67
N ARG A 64 -7.18 -4.60 6.55
CA ARG A 64 -5.91 -5.29 6.74
C ARG A 64 -5.40 -5.96 5.46
N GLU A 65 -6.28 -6.64 4.73
CA GLU A 65 -5.92 -7.26 3.47
C GLU A 65 -5.47 -6.23 2.43
N ARG A 66 -6.28 -5.19 2.19
CA ARG A 66 -6.03 -4.21 1.14
C ARG A 66 -4.85 -3.30 1.44
N MET A 67 -4.67 -2.89 2.68
CA MET A 67 -3.63 -1.94 3.07
C MET A 67 -2.31 -2.61 3.46
N MET A 68 -2.29 -3.92 3.66
CA MET A 68 -1.09 -4.63 4.08
C MET A 68 -0.85 -5.90 3.27
N LEU A 69 -1.69 -6.93 3.40
CA LEU A 69 -1.41 -8.26 2.86
C LEU A 69 -1.29 -8.30 1.34
N SER A 70 -2.14 -7.58 0.62
CA SER A 70 -2.10 -7.47 -0.86
C SER A 70 -1.28 -6.29 -1.37
N SER A 71 -0.61 -5.54 -0.50
CA SER A 71 0.20 -4.37 -0.87
C SER A 71 1.67 -4.56 -0.50
N ASP A 72 2.04 -4.36 0.76
CA ASP A 72 3.41 -4.16 1.21
C ASP A 72 3.74 -4.88 2.53
N ALA A 73 3.08 -5.97 2.82
CA ALA A 73 3.35 -6.76 4.02
C ALA A 73 4.83 -7.16 4.12
N TYR A 74 5.42 -6.93 5.27
CA TYR A 74 6.80 -7.24 5.58
C TYR A 74 6.93 -7.84 6.98
N GLU A 75 7.70 -8.88 7.11
CA GLU A 75 8.04 -9.50 8.39
C GLU A 75 9.26 -8.81 8.98
N ALA A 76 9.02 -7.90 9.90
CA ALA A 76 10.07 -7.14 10.56
C ALA A 76 10.58 -7.86 11.83
N PRO A 77 11.89 -8.11 11.96
CA PRO A 77 12.46 -8.58 13.20
C PRO A 77 12.47 -7.44 14.23
N VAL A 78 11.79 -7.63 15.34
CA VAL A 78 11.73 -6.71 16.46
C VAL A 78 12.50 -7.32 17.63
N CYS A 79 13.51 -6.63 18.13
CA CYS A 79 14.31 -7.07 19.26
C CYS A 79 13.52 -7.04 20.58
N ALA A 80 14.02 -7.70 21.60
CA ALA A 80 13.47 -7.61 22.95
C ALA A 80 13.42 -6.19 23.53
N CYS A 81 14.30 -5.30 23.03
CA CYS A 81 14.26 -3.86 23.36
C CYS A 81 13.14 -3.08 22.63
N GLY A 82 12.40 -3.71 21.73
CA GLY A 82 11.32 -3.10 20.95
C GLY A 82 11.76 -2.37 19.68
N VAL A 83 13.03 -2.43 19.31
CA VAL A 83 13.57 -1.73 18.13
C VAL A 83 13.61 -2.66 16.92
N ILE A 84 13.18 -2.16 15.76
CA ILE A 84 13.27 -2.90 14.49
C ILE A 84 14.71 -2.92 13.99
N GLY A 85 15.21 -4.13 13.67
CA GLY A 85 16.55 -4.30 13.11
C GLY A 85 17.70 -4.12 14.08
N CYS A 86 17.44 -4.13 15.38
CA CYS A 86 18.46 -4.15 16.41
C CYS A 86 19.07 -5.56 16.54
N SER A 87 20.37 -5.65 16.82
CA SER A 87 21.12 -6.91 17.00
C SER A 87 21.39 -7.28 18.47
N CYS A 88 20.72 -6.66 19.43
CA CYS A 88 21.04 -6.80 20.86
C CYS A 88 20.48 -8.06 21.54
N GLY A 89 19.86 -8.99 20.83
CA GLY A 89 19.33 -10.23 21.42
C GLY A 89 18.24 -10.91 20.62
N ALA A 90 17.45 -11.74 21.29
CA ALA A 90 16.36 -12.49 20.67
C ALA A 90 15.35 -11.57 20.00
N SER A 91 15.04 -11.84 18.74
CA SER A 91 14.06 -11.08 17.96
C SER A 91 12.77 -11.87 17.80
N LYS A 92 11.64 -11.15 17.82
CA LYS A 92 10.34 -11.66 17.40
C LYS A 92 9.99 -11.08 16.05
N THR A 93 9.34 -11.86 15.19
CA THR A 93 8.89 -11.40 13.89
C THR A 93 7.51 -10.78 14.03
N VAL A 94 7.34 -9.56 13.51
CA VAL A 94 6.06 -8.84 13.48
C VAL A 94 5.75 -8.46 12.05
N THR A 95 4.54 -8.77 11.59
CA THR A 95 4.09 -8.37 10.25
C THR A 95 3.60 -6.94 10.27
N VAL A 96 4.28 -6.07 9.53
CA VAL A 96 3.96 -4.63 9.40
C VAL A 96 4.03 -4.22 7.93
N PRO A 97 3.38 -3.12 7.52
CA PRO A 97 3.65 -2.53 6.22
C PRO A 97 5.12 -2.08 6.11
N TYR A 98 5.75 -2.31 4.96
CA TYR A 98 7.15 -1.94 4.77
C TYR A 98 7.44 -0.43 4.99
N PRO A 99 6.56 0.51 4.56
CA PRO A 99 6.72 1.93 4.87
C PRO A 99 6.75 2.23 6.37
N THR A 100 6.09 1.45 7.21
CA THR A 100 6.16 1.62 8.67
C THR A 100 7.57 1.31 9.19
N LYS A 101 8.18 0.22 8.69
CA LYS A 101 9.58 -0.10 9.00
C LYS A 101 10.52 1.01 8.52
N LEU A 102 10.32 1.53 7.31
CA LEU A 102 11.10 2.63 6.75
C LEU A 102 10.95 3.90 7.61
N LEU A 103 9.72 4.27 7.97
CA LEU A 103 9.44 5.41 8.85
C LEU A 103 10.17 5.29 10.21
N CYS A 104 10.13 4.12 10.85
CA CYS A 104 10.84 3.90 12.11
C CYS A 104 12.34 4.13 11.95
N GLN A 105 12.94 3.67 10.87
CA GLN A 105 14.37 3.85 10.60
C GLN A 105 14.73 5.31 10.29
N GLU A 106 13.89 6.02 9.55
CA GLU A 106 14.06 7.45 9.26
C GLU A 106 13.95 8.30 10.53
N LEU A 107 12.98 8.01 11.41
CA LEU A 107 12.85 8.66 12.71
C LEU A 107 14.08 8.39 13.59
N MET A 108 14.59 7.18 13.59
CA MET A 108 15.82 6.85 14.33
C MET A 108 17.02 7.63 13.81
N SER A 109 17.13 7.88 12.52
CA SER A 109 18.21 8.71 11.94
C SER A 109 18.13 10.17 12.40
N MET A 110 16.93 10.65 12.74
CA MET A 110 16.69 11.98 13.31
C MET A 110 16.80 12.02 14.83
N GLY A 111 17.22 10.92 15.47
CA GLY A 111 17.37 10.84 16.93
C GLY A 111 16.09 10.47 17.70
N VAL A 112 15.01 10.09 17.01
CA VAL A 112 13.76 9.66 17.63
C VAL A 112 13.66 8.14 17.61
N GLN A 113 13.75 7.50 18.79
CA GLN A 113 13.62 6.06 18.90
C GLN A 113 12.17 5.61 19.01
N VAL A 114 11.73 4.81 18.05
CA VAL A 114 10.41 4.16 18.07
C VAL A 114 10.56 2.78 18.69
N LYS A 115 9.78 2.49 19.72
CA LYS A 115 9.73 1.17 20.38
C LYS A 115 8.40 0.48 20.13
N ILE A 116 8.43 -0.71 19.59
CA ILE A 116 7.26 -1.57 19.38
C ILE A 116 7.15 -2.52 20.58
N GLN A 117 6.08 -2.42 21.32
CA GLN A 117 5.79 -3.35 22.42
C GLN A 117 5.03 -4.54 21.88
N THR A 118 5.65 -5.70 21.89
CA THR A 118 4.99 -6.97 21.56
C THR A 118 4.42 -7.55 22.85
N ARG A 119 3.10 -7.74 22.92
CA ARG A 119 2.52 -8.52 24.03
C ARG A 119 2.96 -9.98 23.89
N VAL A 120 3.38 -10.57 24.97
CA VAL A 120 3.70 -12.00 25.09
C VAL A 120 2.41 -12.79 25.12
#